data_2c82301d49c8375371645b815c0231ea
#
_entry.id   2c82301d49c8375371645b815c0231ea
#
_cell.length_a   1.000
_cell.length_b   1.000
_cell.length_c   1.000
_cell.angle_alpha   90.00
_cell.angle_beta   90.00
_cell.angle_gamma   90.00
#
_symmetry.space_group_name_H-M   'P 1'
#
loop_
_entity.id
_entity.type
_entity.pdbx_description
1 polymer ?
#
loop_
_entity_poly.entity_id
_entity_poly.type
_entity_poly.pdbx_seq_one_letter_code
_entity_poly.pdbx_strand_id
1 'polypeptide(L)'
;MIISHIFELHTYTHTRVPISFGSSATRKCLDKFHLESLETLGDAFLKYAVSKLLFKTYENHHEGLLCVKKSKIIFNTALCKLGCAHKIPGFIRNEPFNLQAWIIPGDSSQVHSFNEEFMTSSDKMYSKIKQKIRSKRVADVVEALIGAYLSSGGEVAALSLMKWLGMDIDFVDAPIQRHFPLNAEKLVNIRYFESLLHYKFHDPSLLVEALTHESYMLPEIPRCYQRLEFLGDAVLDYVVTAHLYFKYLGQI
;
A
#
# COMPACT_ATOMS: atom_id res chain seq x y z
N MET A 1 10.23 -19.86 -8.64
CA MET A 1 8.88 -20.44 -8.47
C MET A 1 7.81 -19.40 -8.11
N ILE A 2 8.03 -18.46 -7.17
CA ILE A 2 7.03 -17.43 -6.81
C ILE A 2 6.95 -16.29 -7.85
N ILE A 3 8.05 -15.94 -8.49
CA ILE A 3 8.06 -14.93 -9.58
C ILE A 3 7.34 -15.44 -10.83
N SER A 4 7.40 -16.75 -11.12
CA SER A 4 6.56 -17.36 -12.16
C SER A 4 5.08 -17.30 -11.80
N HIS A 5 4.73 -17.38 -10.50
CA HIS A 5 3.34 -17.24 -10.05
C HIS A 5 2.80 -15.80 -10.19
N ILE A 6 3.67 -14.80 -10.05
CA ILE A 6 3.34 -13.40 -10.37
C ILE A 6 3.03 -13.24 -11.87
N PHE A 7 3.72 -14.02 -12.72
CA PHE A 7 3.46 -14.07 -14.16
C PHE A 7 2.24 -14.94 -14.52
N GLU A 8 1.95 -16.04 -13.81
CA GLU A 8 0.82 -16.94 -14.08
C GLU A 8 -0.54 -16.37 -13.70
N LEU A 9 -0.65 -15.52 -12.68
CA LEU A 9 -1.89 -14.79 -12.37
C LEU A 9 -2.30 -13.82 -13.51
N HIS A 10 -1.45 -13.60 -14.48
CA HIS A 10 -1.67 -12.71 -15.63
C HIS A 10 -2.40 -13.37 -16.80
N THR A 11 -2.55 -14.68 -16.85
CA THR A 11 -3.15 -15.37 -18.00
C THR A 11 -4.68 -15.46 -17.99
N TYR A 12 -5.35 -14.99 -16.96
CA TYR A 12 -6.81 -15.16 -16.81
C TYR A 12 -7.67 -13.93 -17.10
N THR A 13 -7.10 -12.79 -17.47
CA THR A 13 -7.92 -11.64 -17.91
C THR A 13 -7.48 -11.15 -19.27
N HIS A 14 -8.21 -11.54 -20.30
CA HIS A 14 -8.15 -10.98 -21.65
C HIS A 14 -8.25 -9.46 -21.62
N THR A 15 -7.30 -8.77 -22.29
CA THR A 15 -7.32 -7.36 -22.75
C THR A 15 -6.73 -6.26 -21.87
N ARG A 16 -5.82 -6.52 -20.94
CA ARG A 16 -5.07 -5.41 -20.30
C ARG A 16 -3.55 -5.62 -20.42
N VAL A 17 -2.86 -4.58 -20.91
CA VAL A 17 -1.40 -4.46 -20.86
C VAL A 17 -0.89 -4.87 -19.48
N PRO A 18 0.17 -5.67 -19.37
CA PRO A 18 0.65 -6.15 -18.08
C PRO A 18 0.99 -4.98 -17.16
N ILE A 19 0.12 -4.70 -16.20
CA ILE A 19 0.27 -3.62 -15.20
C ILE A 19 1.60 -3.79 -14.44
N SER A 20 2.08 -5.03 -14.28
CA SER A 20 3.37 -5.36 -13.67
C SER A 20 4.58 -4.74 -14.38
N PHE A 21 4.53 -4.50 -15.69
CA PHE A 21 5.62 -3.81 -16.39
C PHE A 21 5.67 -2.32 -16.05
N GLY A 22 4.53 -1.66 -15.95
CA GLY A 22 4.46 -0.25 -15.55
C GLY A 22 4.94 0.00 -14.13
N SER A 23 4.64 -0.92 -13.20
CA SER A 23 5.03 -0.77 -11.79
C SER A 23 6.54 -0.81 -11.53
N SER A 24 7.33 -1.34 -12.47
CA SER A 24 8.79 -1.41 -12.37
C SER A 24 9.53 -0.37 -13.22
N ALA A 25 8.81 0.34 -14.10
CA ALA A 25 9.40 1.31 -15.01
C ALA A 25 9.41 2.72 -14.40
N THR A 26 10.58 3.36 -14.38
CA THR A 26 10.73 4.75 -13.96
C THR A 26 10.57 5.68 -15.16
N ARG A 27 10.31 6.98 -14.94
CA ARG A 27 10.26 8.01 -16.01
C ARG A 27 11.46 8.02 -16.94
N LYS A 28 12.63 7.58 -16.46
CA LYS A 28 13.84 7.49 -17.27
C LYS A 28 13.76 6.46 -18.40
N CYS A 29 12.84 5.51 -18.30
CA CYS A 29 12.65 4.48 -19.33
C CYS A 29 11.98 5.02 -20.60
N LEU A 30 11.41 6.23 -20.58
CA LEU A 30 10.66 6.86 -21.68
C LEU A 30 9.50 5.99 -22.19
N ASP A 31 9.03 5.06 -21.39
CA ASP A 31 7.88 4.21 -21.71
C ASP A 31 6.58 5.00 -21.48
N LYS A 32 5.53 4.63 -22.25
CA LYS A 32 4.19 5.20 -22.06
C LYS A 32 3.61 4.90 -20.66
N PHE A 33 4.06 3.82 -20.04
CA PHE A 33 3.63 3.40 -18.72
C PHE A 33 4.77 3.59 -17.73
N HIS A 34 4.50 4.29 -16.65
CA HIS A 34 5.45 4.50 -15.56
C HIS A 34 4.79 4.24 -14.20
N LEU A 35 5.62 4.07 -13.19
CA LEU A 35 5.17 3.61 -11.87
C LEU A 35 4.38 4.64 -11.06
N GLU A 36 4.43 5.94 -11.38
CA GLU A 36 3.98 7.00 -10.48
C GLU A 36 2.48 6.97 -10.14
N SER A 37 1.61 6.67 -11.10
CA SER A 37 0.17 6.55 -10.81
C SER A 37 -0.15 5.34 -9.93
N LEU A 38 0.56 4.22 -10.16
CA LEU A 38 0.44 3.02 -9.34
C LEU A 38 1.07 3.21 -7.96
N GLU A 39 2.20 3.92 -7.86
CA GLU A 39 2.85 4.32 -6.62
C GLU A 39 1.86 5.11 -5.74
N THR A 40 1.24 6.15 -6.32
CA THR A 40 0.27 7.00 -5.60
C THR A 40 -0.91 6.17 -5.08
N LEU A 41 -1.46 5.27 -5.92
CA LEU A 41 -2.56 4.40 -5.52
C LEU A 41 -2.14 3.42 -4.41
N GLY A 42 -0.97 2.82 -4.55
CA GLY A 42 -0.45 1.85 -3.59
C GLY A 42 -0.05 2.47 -2.25
N ASP A 43 0.55 3.66 -2.26
CA ASP A 43 0.89 4.41 -1.06
C ASP A 43 -0.38 4.78 -0.26
N ALA A 44 -1.43 5.29 -0.94
CA ALA A 44 -2.70 5.60 -0.30
C ALA A 44 -3.36 4.35 0.32
N PHE A 45 -3.35 3.22 -0.39
CA PHE A 45 -3.88 1.97 0.15
C PHE A 45 -3.04 1.43 1.31
N LEU A 46 -1.70 1.46 1.21
CA LEU A 46 -0.79 1.05 2.27
C LEU A 46 -1.04 1.85 3.54
N LYS A 47 -1.16 3.17 3.44
CA LYS A 47 -1.47 4.06 4.57
C LYS A 47 -2.82 3.72 5.20
N TYR A 48 -3.84 3.48 4.38
CA TYR A 48 -5.17 3.07 4.84
C TYR A 48 -5.12 1.73 5.58
N ALA A 49 -4.50 0.71 4.97
CA ALA A 49 -4.42 -0.63 5.54
C ALA A 49 -3.70 -0.64 6.90
N VAL A 50 -2.55 0.04 6.98
CA VAL A 50 -1.77 0.17 8.22
C VAL A 50 -2.53 0.98 9.27
N SER A 51 -3.19 2.09 8.88
CA SER A 51 -3.97 2.90 9.84
C SER A 51 -5.14 2.10 10.41
N LYS A 52 -5.86 1.34 9.59
CA LYS A 52 -6.98 0.47 10.03
C LYS A 52 -6.49 -0.60 11.00
N LEU A 53 -5.37 -1.26 10.68
CA LEU A 53 -4.76 -2.26 11.57
C LEU A 53 -4.38 -1.65 12.93
N LEU A 54 -3.63 -0.54 12.92
CA LEU A 54 -3.16 0.11 14.15
C LEU A 54 -4.31 0.64 15.01
N PHE A 55 -5.32 1.21 14.37
CA PHE A 55 -6.52 1.71 15.05
C PHE A 55 -7.25 0.59 15.80
N LYS A 56 -7.35 -0.61 15.21
CA LYS A 56 -7.95 -1.79 15.83
C LYS A 56 -7.05 -2.39 16.92
N THR A 57 -5.77 -2.59 16.62
CA THR A 57 -4.86 -3.31 17.52
C THR A 57 -4.54 -2.51 18.77
N TYR A 58 -4.48 -1.18 18.66
CA TYR A 58 -4.05 -0.31 19.74
C TYR A 58 -5.18 0.64 20.19
N GLU A 59 -6.24 0.08 20.74
CA GLU A 59 -7.44 0.85 21.13
C GLU A 59 -7.17 1.96 22.14
N ASN A 60 -6.19 1.78 23.03
CA ASN A 60 -5.88 2.73 24.11
C ASN A 60 -4.73 3.71 23.77
N HIS A 61 -4.17 3.64 22.55
CA HIS A 61 -3.13 4.56 22.15
C HIS A 61 -3.75 5.85 21.60
N HIS A 62 -3.21 7.01 22.00
CA HIS A 62 -3.57 8.29 21.40
C HIS A 62 -3.01 8.41 19.97
N GLU A 63 -3.53 9.33 19.20
CA GLU A 63 -3.21 9.55 17.79
C GLU A 63 -1.70 9.66 17.53
N GLY A 64 -0.95 10.45 18.31
CA GLY A 64 0.48 10.64 18.14
C GLY A 64 1.28 9.33 18.21
N LEU A 65 0.92 8.39 19.11
CA LEU A 65 1.56 7.06 19.15
C LEU A 65 1.21 6.20 17.95
N LEU A 66 -0.04 6.31 17.45
CA LEU A 66 -0.45 5.62 16.23
C LEU A 66 0.30 6.15 15.02
N CYS A 67 0.50 7.46 14.90
CA CYS A 67 1.30 8.10 13.85
C CYS A 67 2.75 7.63 13.87
N VAL A 68 3.38 7.55 15.05
CA VAL A 68 4.75 7.04 15.18
C VAL A 68 4.85 5.57 14.75
N LYS A 69 3.88 4.74 15.14
CA LYS A 69 3.83 3.33 14.74
C LYS A 69 3.61 3.19 13.23
N LYS A 70 2.66 3.94 12.66
CA LYS A 70 2.40 3.99 11.22
C LYS A 70 3.67 4.33 10.46
N SER A 71 4.33 5.41 10.84
CA SER A 71 5.56 5.87 10.19
C SER A 71 6.64 4.80 10.15
N LYS A 72 6.84 4.02 11.23
CA LYS A 72 7.83 2.94 11.26
C LYS A 72 7.57 1.84 10.23
N ILE A 73 6.33 1.63 9.85
CA ILE A 73 5.93 0.58 8.88
C ILE A 73 6.03 1.11 7.45
N ILE A 74 5.56 2.35 7.21
CA ILE A 74 5.42 2.90 5.84
C ILE A 74 6.63 3.72 5.36
N PHE A 75 7.63 4.00 6.22
CA PHE A 75 8.79 4.77 5.77
C PHE A 75 9.56 4.07 4.64
N ASN A 76 10.07 4.87 3.69
CA ASN A 76 10.88 4.40 2.56
C ASN A 76 12.01 3.44 2.98
N THR A 77 12.60 3.63 4.17
CA THR A 77 13.64 2.73 4.69
C THR A 77 13.10 1.35 5.05
N ALA A 78 11.86 1.27 5.58
CA ALA A 78 11.22 0.00 5.89
C ALA A 78 10.81 -0.72 4.61
N LEU A 79 10.14 -0.03 3.68
CA LEU A 79 9.74 -0.57 2.39
C LEU A 79 10.95 -1.00 1.55
N CYS A 80 12.04 -0.23 1.57
CA CYS A 80 13.29 -0.60 0.91
C CYS A 80 13.86 -1.90 1.47
N LYS A 81 13.86 -2.09 2.81
CA LYS A 81 14.33 -3.33 3.43
C LYS A 81 13.50 -4.52 2.98
N LEU A 82 12.17 -4.39 2.97
CA LEU A 82 11.25 -5.42 2.50
C LEU A 82 11.51 -5.74 1.02
N GLY A 83 11.60 -4.73 0.17
CA GLY A 83 11.89 -4.89 -1.25
C GLY A 83 13.24 -5.58 -1.51
N CYS A 84 14.28 -5.22 -0.75
CA CYS A 84 15.60 -5.85 -0.86
C CYS A 84 15.58 -7.31 -0.41
N ALA A 85 14.86 -7.65 0.66
CA ALA A 85 14.70 -9.02 1.13
C ALA A 85 14.10 -9.94 0.05
N HIS A 86 13.19 -9.39 -0.76
CA HIS A 86 12.55 -10.10 -1.88
C HIS A 86 13.26 -9.92 -3.23
N LYS A 87 14.48 -9.33 -3.24
CA LYS A 87 15.32 -9.12 -4.45
C LYS A 87 14.64 -8.24 -5.51
N ILE A 88 13.65 -7.42 -5.14
CA ILE A 88 12.94 -6.50 -6.04
C ILE A 88 13.89 -5.57 -6.82
N PRO A 89 15.01 -5.04 -6.22
CA PRO A 89 15.93 -4.17 -6.95
C PRO A 89 16.44 -4.74 -8.27
N GLY A 90 16.57 -6.08 -8.39
CA GLY A 90 17.02 -6.73 -9.62
C GLY A 90 16.04 -6.62 -10.79
N PHE A 91 14.79 -6.26 -10.53
CA PHE A 91 13.73 -6.14 -11.52
C PHE A 91 13.36 -4.68 -11.85
N ILE A 92 13.99 -3.71 -11.18
CA ILE A 92 13.71 -2.29 -11.41
C ILE A 92 14.32 -1.85 -12.73
N ARG A 93 13.47 -1.42 -13.65
CA ARG A 93 13.86 -0.84 -14.93
C ARG A 93 14.18 0.64 -14.72
N ASN A 94 15.41 1.02 -14.98
CA ASN A 94 15.93 2.38 -14.74
C ASN A 94 16.52 3.05 -15.99
N GLU A 95 16.51 2.34 -17.11
CA GLU A 95 17.05 2.77 -18.40
C GLU A 95 16.06 2.46 -19.52
N PRO A 96 16.12 3.16 -20.66
CA PRO A 96 15.31 2.82 -21.82
C PRO A 96 15.46 1.35 -22.18
N PHE A 97 14.37 0.73 -22.60
CA PHE A 97 14.38 -0.68 -22.96
C PHE A 97 15.24 -0.91 -24.20
N ASN A 98 16.32 -1.65 -24.03
CA ASN A 98 17.16 -2.11 -25.13
C ASN A 98 16.98 -3.62 -25.30
N LEU A 99 16.25 -4.02 -26.34
CA LEU A 99 15.99 -5.43 -26.66
C LEU A 99 17.27 -6.27 -26.82
N GLN A 100 18.37 -5.65 -27.32
CA GLN A 100 19.63 -6.37 -27.56
C GLN A 100 20.43 -6.61 -26.27
N ALA A 101 20.21 -5.79 -25.25
CA ALA A 101 20.94 -5.86 -23.98
C ALA A 101 20.09 -6.42 -22.83
N TRP A 102 18.79 -6.68 -23.06
CA TRP A 102 17.89 -7.11 -22.00
C TRP A 102 17.88 -8.64 -21.87
N ILE A 103 18.31 -9.10 -20.72
CA ILE A 103 18.26 -10.52 -20.35
C ILE A 103 17.12 -10.71 -19.35
N ILE A 104 16.20 -11.60 -19.66
CA ILE A 104 15.11 -11.97 -18.74
C ILE A 104 15.72 -12.62 -17.51
N PRO A 105 15.47 -12.11 -16.28
CA PRO A 105 15.97 -12.75 -15.08
C PRO A 105 15.48 -14.21 -14.98
N GLY A 106 16.43 -15.15 -15.02
CA GLY A 106 16.13 -16.59 -15.00
C GLY A 106 16.11 -17.27 -16.36
N ASP A 107 16.24 -16.54 -17.46
CA ASP A 107 16.41 -17.12 -18.80
C ASP A 107 17.89 -17.45 -19.05
N SER A 108 18.23 -18.73 -19.12
CA SER A 108 19.57 -19.23 -19.45
C SER A 108 19.81 -19.40 -20.96
N SER A 109 18.81 -19.15 -21.81
CA SER A 109 18.88 -19.45 -23.24
C SER A 109 19.79 -18.52 -24.04
N GLN A 110 20.08 -17.30 -23.52
CA GLN A 110 20.94 -16.32 -24.20
C GLN A 110 22.41 -16.31 -23.75
N VAL A 111 22.84 -17.23 -22.89
CA VAL A 111 24.20 -17.28 -22.35
C VAL A 111 25.25 -17.70 -23.41
N HIS A 112 24.84 -18.18 -24.59
CA HIS A 112 25.75 -18.73 -25.60
C HIS A 112 26.39 -17.71 -26.55
N SER A 113 26.13 -16.40 -26.44
CA SER A 113 26.69 -15.42 -27.39
C SER A 113 27.72 -14.45 -26.82
N PHE A 114 28.08 -14.56 -25.57
CA PHE A 114 29.10 -13.68 -24.94
C PHE A 114 30.23 -14.49 -24.28
N ASN A 115 31.40 -14.33 -24.86
CA ASN A 115 32.73 -14.79 -24.48
C ASN A 115 32.94 -15.47 -23.11
N GLU A 116 33.69 -16.58 -23.16
CA GLU A 116 34.00 -17.59 -22.15
C GLU A 116 34.61 -17.13 -20.80
N GLU A 117 34.76 -15.85 -20.55
CA GLU A 117 35.37 -15.36 -19.29
C GLU A 117 34.42 -15.25 -18.09
N PHE A 118 33.18 -15.73 -18.19
CA PHE A 118 32.11 -15.45 -17.24
C PHE A 118 31.51 -16.64 -16.49
N MET A 119 32.14 -17.81 -16.60
CA MET A 119 31.64 -19.03 -15.99
C MET A 119 32.39 -19.39 -14.72
N THR A 120 32.09 -18.74 -13.59
CA THR A 120 32.24 -19.39 -12.28
C THR A 120 31.49 -18.63 -11.20
N SER A 121 30.43 -19.21 -10.78
CA SER A 121 29.63 -19.08 -9.56
C SER A 121 28.20 -18.57 -9.76
N SER A 122 27.25 -19.45 -9.43
CA SER A 122 25.80 -19.27 -9.48
C SER A 122 25.25 -18.10 -8.62
N ASP A 123 26.08 -17.52 -7.78
CA ASP A 123 25.67 -16.42 -6.87
C ASP A 123 25.95 -15.01 -7.40
N LYS A 124 26.56 -14.89 -8.57
CA LYS A 124 27.01 -13.58 -9.11
C LYS A 124 26.27 -13.08 -10.34
N MET A 125 25.16 -13.70 -10.75
CA MET A 125 24.45 -13.31 -11.96
C MET A 125 23.83 -11.90 -11.91
N TYR A 126 23.72 -11.31 -10.73
CA TYR A 126 23.23 -9.93 -10.53
C TYR A 126 24.34 -8.89 -10.30
N SER A 127 25.63 -9.27 -10.34
CA SER A 127 26.71 -8.39 -9.89
C SER A 127 27.35 -7.53 -10.97
N LYS A 128 27.03 -7.69 -12.26
CA LYS A 128 27.74 -6.99 -13.33
C LYS A 128 27.18 -5.64 -13.74
N ILE A 129 25.89 -5.43 -13.53
CA ILE A 129 25.35 -4.07 -13.61
C ILE A 129 25.15 -3.60 -12.18
N LYS A 130 26.17 -3.04 -11.56
CA LYS A 130 26.07 -2.30 -10.29
C LYS A 130 25.29 -1.01 -10.53
N GLN A 131 24.02 -1.12 -10.89
CA GLN A 131 23.12 0.03 -10.83
C GLN A 131 22.93 0.39 -9.35
N LYS A 132 23.47 1.53 -8.97
CA LYS A 132 23.27 2.09 -7.64
C LYS A 132 21.84 2.64 -7.55
N ILE A 133 20.88 1.75 -7.27
CA ILE A 133 19.47 2.12 -7.10
C ILE A 133 19.33 2.81 -5.74
N ARG A 134 18.75 4.00 -5.72
CA ARG A 134 18.47 4.73 -4.48
C ARG A 134 17.40 4.01 -3.68
N SER A 135 17.54 3.97 -2.35
CA SER A 135 16.59 3.32 -1.43
C SER A 135 15.14 3.79 -1.62
N LYS A 136 14.94 5.10 -1.85
CA LYS A 136 13.62 5.65 -2.16
C LYS A 136 12.99 4.97 -3.38
N ARG A 137 13.75 4.75 -4.45
CA ARG A 137 13.21 4.14 -5.68
C ARG A 137 12.76 2.68 -5.48
N VAL A 138 13.42 1.96 -4.58
CA VAL A 138 12.96 0.60 -4.20
C VAL A 138 11.64 0.67 -3.44
N ALA A 139 11.49 1.65 -2.55
CA ALA A 139 10.25 1.89 -1.83
C ALA A 139 9.11 2.26 -2.79
N ASP A 140 9.35 3.22 -3.70
CA ASP A 140 8.39 3.66 -4.72
C ASP A 140 7.89 2.47 -5.57
N VAL A 141 8.78 1.51 -5.91
CA VAL A 141 8.41 0.28 -6.64
C VAL A 141 7.58 -0.67 -5.77
N VAL A 142 7.88 -0.78 -4.47
CA VAL A 142 7.06 -1.61 -3.55
C VAL A 142 5.64 -1.04 -3.47
N GLU A 143 5.49 0.27 -3.34
CA GLU A 143 4.20 0.94 -3.35
C GLU A 143 3.49 0.74 -4.70
N ALA A 144 4.19 0.92 -5.82
CA ALA A 144 3.63 0.70 -7.14
C ALA A 144 3.17 -0.75 -7.36
N LEU A 145 3.86 -1.75 -6.80
CA LEU A 145 3.43 -3.14 -6.83
C LEU A 145 2.14 -3.33 -6.04
N ILE A 146 2.02 -2.72 -4.85
CA ILE A 146 0.78 -2.74 -4.07
C ILE A 146 -0.37 -2.13 -4.89
N GLY A 147 -0.14 -1.00 -5.55
CA GLY A 147 -1.11 -0.35 -6.44
C GLY A 147 -1.50 -1.22 -7.65
N ALA A 148 -0.55 -1.93 -8.24
CA ALA A 148 -0.79 -2.85 -9.35
C ALA A 148 -1.68 -4.03 -8.93
N TYR A 149 -1.41 -4.63 -7.77
CA TYR A 149 -2.24 -5.70 -7.22
C TYR A 149 -3.64 -5.20 -6.85
N LEU A 150 -3.73 -4.01 -6.25
CA LEU A 150 -5.00 -3.37 -5.93
C LEU A 150 -5.82 -3.09 -7.20
N SER A 151 -5.20 -2.55 -8.24
CA SER A 151 -5.88 -2.23 -9.50
C SER A 151 -6.35 -3.49 -10.25
N SER A 152 -5.64 -4.60 -10.15
CA SER A 152 -5.95 -5.84 -10.89
C SER A 152 -6.85 -6.80 -10.12
N GLY A 153 -6.68 -6.93 -8.82
CA GLY A 153 -7.36 -7.95 -8.00
C GLY A 153 -8.01 -7.40 -6.73
N GLY A 154 -8.11 -6.07 -6.60
CA GLY A 154 -8.75 -5.41 -5.46
C GLY A 154 -7.94 -5.54 -4.16
N GLU A 155 -8.59 -5.17 -3.05
CA GLU A 155 -7.96 -5.13 -1.72
C GLU A 155 -7.39 -6.48 -1.28
N VAL A 156 -8.08 -7.58 -1.59
CA VAL A 156 -7.62 -8.93 -1.22
C VAL A 156 -6.28 -9.27 -1.86
N ALA A 157 -6.10 -8.93 -3.15
CA ALA A 157 -4.85 -9.16 -3.85
C ALA A 157 -3.72 -8.28 -3.29
N ALA A 158 -4.00 -7.01 -3.04
CA ALA A 158 -3.04 -6.08 -2.44
C ALA A 158 -2.59 -6.54 -1.04
N LEU A 159 -3.52 -6.97 -0.18
CA LEU A 159 -3.20 -7.53 1.14
C LEU A 159 -2.38 -8.81 1.05
N SER A 160 -2.68 -9.68 0.08
CA SER A 160 -1.89 -10.91 -0.15
C SER A 160 -0.44 -10.59 -0.53
N LEU A 161 -0.22 -9.56 -1.37
CA LEU A 161 1.12 -9.08 -1.68
C LEU A 161 1.80 -8.50 -0.43
N MET A 162 1.10 -7.67 0.35
CA MET A 162 1.64 -7.09 1.58
C MET A 162 2.06 -8.18 2.58
N LYS A 163 1.24 -9.21 2.73
CA LYS A 163 1.57 -10.39 3.56
C LYS A 163 2.80 -11.13 3.04
N TRP A 164 2.90 -11.33 1.71
CA TRP A 164 4.10 -11.91 1.10
C TRP A 164 5.35 -11.07 1.33
N LEU A 165 5.24 -9.73 1.31
CA LEU A 165 6.34 -8.82 1.65
C LEU A 165 6.76 -8.88 3.12
N GLY A 166 5.99 -9.55 3.99
CA GLY A 166 6.23 -9.65 5.43
C GLY A 166 5.47 -8.60 6.26
N MET A 167 4.51 -7.91 5.65
CA MET A 167 3.57 -7.03 6.36
C MET A 167 2.32 -7.85 6.69
N ASP A 168 2.22 -8.32 7.93
CA ASP A 168 1.06 -9.11 8.38
C ASP A 168 -0.10 -8.18 8.76
N ILE A 169 -0.89 -7.84 7.74
CA ILE A 169 -2.05 -6.96 7.86
C ILE A 169 -3.29 -7.78 7.53
N ASP A 170 -3.99 -8.21 8.56
CA ASP A 170 -5.27 -8.88 8.41
C ASP A 170 -6.43 -7.89 8.65
N PHE A 171 -7.30 -7.74 7.65
CA PHE A 171 -8.57 -7.05 7.83
C PHE A 171 -9.56 -8.00 8.49
N VAL A 172 -9.50 -8.10 9.79
CA VAL A 172 -10.59 -8.74 10.53
C VAL A 172 -11.74 -7.74 10.60
N ASP A 173 -12.84 -8.01 9.91
CA ASP A 173 -14.05 -7.16 9.89
C ASP A 173 -14.91 -7.31 11.16
N ALA A 174 -14.30 -7.64 12.30
CA ALA A 174 -15.02 -7.65 13.55
C ALA A 174 -15.37 -6.20 13.97
N PRO A 175 -16.61 -5.94 14.39
CA PRO A 175 -16.96 -4.65 14.97
C PRO A 175 -16.06 -4.32 16.14
N ILE A 176 -15.66 -3.05 16.26
CA ILE A 176 -14.88 -2.60 17.41
C ILE A 176 -15.83 -2.63 18.61
N GLN A 177 -15.57 -3.56 19.54
CA GLN A 177 -16.32 -3.61 20.79
C GLN A 177 -15.84 -2.49 21.70
N ARG A 178 -16.73 -1.58 22.07
CA ARG A 178 -16.42 -0.50 23.00
C ARG A 178 -16.78 -0.91 24.42
N HIS A 179 -15.87 -0.67 25.32
CA HIS A 179 -16.05 -1.00 26.75
C HIS A 179 -16.64 0.14 27.57
N PHE A 180 -17.05 1.26 26.93
CA PHE A 180 -17.58 2.42 27.65
C PHE A 180 -19.09 2.58 27.40
N PRO A 181 -19.94 2.37 28.41
CA PRO A 181 -21.36 2.64 28.32
C PRO A 181 -21.59 4.16 28.40
N LEU A 182 -21.55 4.85 27.27
CA LEU A 182 -21.88 6.26 27.16
C LEU A 182 -23.37 6.41 26.84
N ASN A 183 -24.06 7.21 27.62
CA ASN A 183 -25.42 7.62 27.27
C ASN A 183 -25.35 8.77 26.26
N ALA A 184 -25.11 8.41 24.98
CA ALA A 184 -24.86 9.36 23.91
C ALA A 184 -26.03 10.33 23.69
N GLU A 185 -27.27 9.92 23.95
CA GLU A 185 -28.48 10.76 23.78
C GLU A 185 -28.51 11.97 24.72
N LYS A 186 -27.84 11.92 25.89
CA LYS A 186 -27.73 13.04 26.81
C LYS A 186 -26.72 14.10 26.39
N LEU A 187 -25.77 13.72 25.54
CA LEU A 187 -24.63 14.56 25.19
C LEU A 187 -24.76 15.19 23.79
N VAL A 188 -25.42 14.48 22.87
CA VAL A 188 -25.58 14.91 21.48
C VAL A 188 -26.99 14.58 20.99
N ASN A 189 -27.58 15.48 20.22
CA ASN A 189 -28.86 15.21 19.56
C ASN A 189 -28.66 14.26 18.36
N ILE A 190 -28.55 12.96 18.66
CA ILE A 190 -28.26 11.90 17.67
C ILE A 190 -29.28 11.91 16.55
N ARG A 191 -30.59 12.01 16.84
CA ARG A 191 -31.64 12.00 15.84
C ARG A 191 -31.51 13.12 14.82
N TYR A 192 -31.08 14.30 15.26
CA TYR A 192 -30.84 15.42 14.38
C TYR A 192 -29.68 15.13 13.41
N PHE A 193 -28.53 14.63 13.95
CA PHE A 193 -27.37 14.31 13.12
C PHE A 193 -27.65 13.14 12.16
N GLU A 194 -28.33 12.09 12.61
CA GLU A 194 -28.71 10.97 11.73
C GLU A 194 -29.64 11.42 10.59
N SER A 195 -30.58 12.34 10.91
CA SER A 195 -31.42 12.94 9.88
C SER A 195 -30.63 13.79 8.89
N LEU A 196 -29.68 14.58 9.38
CA LEU A 196 -28.83 15.44 8.54
C LEU A 196 -27.91 14.64 7.63
N LEU A 197 -27.31 13.57 8.16
CA LEU A 197 -26.35 12.73 7.45
C LEU A 197 -27.03 11.62 6.62
N HIS A 198 -28.35 11.41 6.78
CA HIS A 198 -29.07 10.27 6.21
C HIS A 198 -28.44 8.92 6.56
N TYR A 199 -27.86 8.81 7.77
CA TYR A 199 -27.13 7.63 8.22
C TYR A 199 -27.49 7.32 9.68
N LYS A 200 -27.74 6.04 9.99
CA LYS A 200 -27.97 5.56 11.36
C LYS A 200 -26.71 4.95 11.93
N PHE A 201 -26.25 5.48 13.05
CA PHE A 201 -25.08 4.97 13.74
C PHE A 201 -25.41 3.69 14.50
N HIS A 202 -24.67 2.60 14.24
CA HIS A 202 -24.76 1.38 15.05
C HIS A 202 -24.28 1.62 16.49
N ASP A 203 -23.27 2.47 16.65
CA ASP A 203 -22.74 2.91 17.93
C ASP A 203 -22.77 4.45 17.98
N PRO A 204 -23.80 5.07 18.59
CA PRO A 204 -23.90 6.51 18.72
C PRO A 204 -22.79 7.14 19.56
N SER A 205 -22.06 6.37 20.38
CA SER A 205 -20.92 6.87 21.13
C SER A 205 -19.77 7.35 20.24
N LEU A 206 -19.68 6.82 19.01
CA LEU A 206 -18.74 7.28 17.98
C LEU A 206 -19.01 8.74 17.57
N LEU A 207 -20.28 9.12 17.48
CA LEU A 207 -20.66 10.49 17.16
C LEU A 207 -20.25 11.46 18.27
N VAL A 208 -20.42 11.04 19.54
CA VAL A 208 -19.96 11.83 20.69
C VAL A 208 -18.45 12.00 20.64
N GLU A 209 -17.69 10.92 20.43
CA GLU A 209 -16.22 10.97 20.30
C GLU A 209 -15.79 11.89 19.16
N ALA A 210 -16.43 11.77 17.98
CA ALA A 210 -16.12 12.58 16.81
C ALA A 210 -16.37 14.09 17.02
N LEU A 211 -17.32 14.45 17.88
CA LEU A 211 -17.65 15.83 18.21
C LEU A 211 -16.97 16.36 19.47
N THR A 212 -16.16 15.54 20.15
CA THR A 212 -15.46 15.93 21.37
C THR A 212 -14.03 16.38 21.07
N HIS A 213 -13.72 17.63 21.35
CA HIS A 213 -12.36 18.17 21.30
C HIS A 213 -11.54 17.70 22.52
N GLU A 214 -10.21 17.55 22.38
CA GLU A 214 -9.35 17.06 23.45
C GLU A 214 -9.39 17.89 24.73
N SER A 215 -9.64 19.21 24.61
CA SER A 215 -9.77 20.13 25.76
C SER A 215 -11.06 19.92 26.54
N TYR A 216 -12.00 19.12 26.07
CA TYR A 216 -13.31 18.86 26.68
C TYR A 216 -13.49 17.38 27.07
N MET A 217 -12.40 16.69 27.36
CA MET A 217 -12.50 15.31 27.86
C MET A 217 -12.97 15.31 29.32
N LEU A 218 -14.06 14.60 29.56
CA LEU A 218 -14.62 14.35 30.90
C LEU A 218 -14.36 12.88 31.28
N PRO A 219 -14.45 12.51 32.58
CA PRO A 219 -14.35 11.11 33.00
C PRO A 219 -15.33 10.18 32.25
N GLU A 220 -16.50 10.69 31.91
CA GLU A 220 -17.54 10.00 31.15
C GLU A 220 -17.26 9.97 29.65
N ILE A 221 -16.38 10.87 29.14
CA ILE A 221 -15.99 10.97 27.72
C ILE A 221 -14.45 10.89 27.66
N PRO A 222 -13.88 9.67 27.82
CA PRO A 222 -12.43 9.53 27.94
C PRO A 222 -11.68 9.62 26.59
N ARG A 223 -12.41 9.87 25.51
CA ARG A 223 -11.84 9.91 24.15
C ARG A 223 -12.32 11.16 23.41
N CYS A 224 -11.45 11.67 22.53
CA CYS A 224 -11.71 12.80 21.65
C CYS A 224 -11.56 12.37 20.17
N TYR A 225 -11.89 13.27 19.26
CA TYR A 225 -11.94 13.03 17.82
C TYR A 225 -10.60 12.58 17.20
N GLN A 226 -9.45 12.88 17.79
CA GLN A 226 -8.13 12.67 17.18
C GLN A 226 -7.86 11.25 16.67
N ARG A 227 -8.32 10.24 17.40
CA ARG A 227 -8.18 8.85 16.94
C ARG A 227 -9.03 8.57 15.69
N LEU A 228 -10.23 9.10 15.65
CA LEU A 228 -11.13 8.97 14.48
C LEU A 228 -10.58 9.77 13.29
N GLU A 229 -10.01 10.95 13.55
CA GLU A 229 -9.28 11.77 12.56
C GLU A 229 -8.12 10.98 11.93
N PHE A 230 -7.27 10.34 12.76
CA PHE A 230 -6.18 9.50 12.27
C PHE A 230 -6.64 8.41 11.27
N LEU A 231 -7.78 7.78 11.54
CA LEU A 231 -8.36 6.79 10.65
C LEU A 231 -9.04 7.45 9.45
N GLY A 232 -9.80 8.52 9.69
CA GLY A 232 -10.56 9.25 8.67
C GLY A 232 -9.69 9.84 7.58
N ASP A 233 -8.56 10.42 7.94
CA ASP A 233 -7.57 10.94 6.99
C ASP A 233 -7.07 9.85 6.04
N ALA A 234 -6.74 8.68 6.58
CA ALA A 234 -6.26 7.56 5.75
C ALA A 234 -7.36 6.99 4.84
N VAL A 235 -8.61 6.96 5.32
CA VAL A 235 -9.78 6.54 4.51
C VAL A 235 -10.02 7.54 3.39
N LEU A 236 -10.02 8.83 3.71
CA LEU A 236 -10.28 9.90 2.75
C LEU A 236 -9.21 9.90 1.65
N ASP A 237 -7.93 9.85 2.02
CA ASP A 237 -6.80 9.79 1.09
C ASP A 237 -6.96 8.59 0.13
N TYR A 238 -7.24 7.40 0.66
CA TYR A 238 -7.42 6.20 -0.15
C TYR A 238 -8.63 6.31 -1.09
N VAL A 239 -9.79 6.72 -0.60
CA VAL A 239 -11.03 6.78 -1.40
C VAL A 239 -10.91 7.80 -2.53
N VAL A 240 -10.36 8.98 -2.23
CA VAL A 240 -10.15 10.03 -3.24
C VAL A 240 -9.13 9.60 -4.28
N THR A 241 -7.98 9.06 -3.83
CA THR A 241 -6.92 8.58 -4.73
C THR A 241 -7.43 7.45 -5.64
N ALA A 242 -8.13 6.47 -5.09
CA ALA A 242 -8.71 5.38 -5.85
C ALA A 242 -9.75 5.89 -6.87
N HIS A 243 -10.64 6.81 -6.45
CA HIS A 243 -11.61 7.42 -7.36
C HIS A 243 -10.92 8.13 -8.53
N LEU A 244 -9.92 8.95 -8.27
CA LEU A 244 -9.19 9.68 -9.31
C LEU A 244 -8.43 8.72 -10.23
N TYR A 245 -7.75 7.74 -9.65
CA TYR A 245 -7.03 6.73 -10.42
C TYR A 245 -7.96 6.02 -11.41
N PHE A 246 -9.07 5.45 -10.95
CA PHE A 246 -9.98 4.70 -11.83
C PHE A 246 -10.75 5.58 -12.80
N LYS A 247 -11.08 6.81 -12.43
CA LYS A 247 -11.76 7.76 -13.31
C LYS A 247 -10.89 8.23 -14.49
N TYR A 248 -9.59 8.39 -14.24
CA TYR A 248 -8.64 8.92 -15.23
C TYR A 248 -7.70 7.82 -15.78
N LEU A 249 -7.97 6.56 -15.48
CA LEU A 249 -7.23 5.42 -16.01
C LEU A 249 -7.41 5.36 -17.54
N GLY A 250 -6.47 5.87 -18.30
CA GLY A 250 -6.51 5.91 -19.77
C GLY A 250 -6.39 7.31 -20.36
N GLN A 251 -6.27 8.33 -19.52
CA GLN A 251 -5.98 9.71 -19.95
C GLN A 251 -4.50 10.08 -19.73
N ILE A 252 -3.66 9.13 -19.26
CA ILE A 252 -2.24 9.31 -18.98
C ILE A 252 -1.42 8.58 -20.04
#